data_cd482099f050a98971c80a0fe4ef9e61
#
_entry.id   cd482099f050a98971c80a0fe4ef9e61
#
_cell.length_a   1.000
_cell.length_b   1.000
_cell.length_c   1.000
_cell.angle_alpha   90.00
_cell.angle_beta   90.00
_cell.angle_gamma   90.00
#
_symmetry.space_group_name_H-M   'P 1'
#
loop_
_entity.id
_entity.type
_entity.pdbx_description
1 polymer ?
#
loop_
_entity_poly.entity_id
_entity_poly.type
_entity_poly.pdbx_seq_one_letter_code
_entity_poly.pdbx_strand_id
1 'polypeptide(L)'
;MKVFLKILKVILTIVFFSYTLFVLYFLGLAPKEKRFKIAGHQQGVYLSQTMFNILTYQNPNYSDAYFEQSVPFNKRGDFATGFQLLNKAVELDPSLHLGYRGYMKLRFLRDYKKALFDLNRLDSLTPNFTDAPWGEDIDFLRGECHFGNKEHQKAIDCFNRNVKNNKEDWVDINTFTYLGMCEYELGNYEKSISEFNRVLKQSENTPEAHFGLAKAYLKLENLDKVNEHILKAEKSIDYKREDPYKEFQNEIYLEEITEFKQKMNQ
;
A
#
# COMPACT_ATOMS: atom_id res chain seq x y z
N MET A 1 -37.74 42.39 17.58
CA MET A 1 -36.33 42.66 17.27
C MET A 1 -35.44 42.70 18.53
N LYS A 2 -35.69 43.56 19.53
CA LYS A 2 -34.84 43.68 20.75
C LYS A 2 -34.72 42.37 21.58
N VAL A 3 -35.81 41.61 21.74
CA VAL A 3 -35.79 40.29 22.43
C VAL A 3 -34.95 39.26 21.69
N PHE A 4 -35.15 39.16 20.34
CA PHE A 4 -34.35 38.26 19.49
C PHE A 4 -32.84 38.54 19.60
N LEU A 5 -32.42 39.81 19.55
CA LEU A 5 -31.04 40.22 19.70
C LEU A 5 -30.47 39.89 21.09
N LYS A 6 -31.27 39.97 22.15
CA LYS A 6 -30.84 39.54 23.50
C LYS A 6 -30.63 38.04 23.57
N ILE A 7 -31.57 37.23 23.02
CA ILE A 7 -31.43 35.77 22.98
C ILE A 7 -30.21 35.37 22.16
N LEU A 8 -30.04 35.96 20.98
CA LEU A 8 -28.86 35.69 20.14
C LEU A 8 -27.55 36.01 20.86
N LYS A 9 -27.48 37.14 21.56
CA LYS A 9 -26.29 37.53 22.36
C LYS A 9 -25.99 36.49 23.44
N VAL A 10 -27.00 36.00 24.15
CA VAL A 10 -26.85 35.00 25.21
C VAL A 10 -26.32 33.68 24.59
N ILE A 11 -26.90 33.23 23.47
CA ILE A 11 -26.46 32.02 22.78
C ILE A 11 -24.98 32.14 22.36
N LEU A 12 -24.61 33.24 21.70
CA LEU A 12 -23.22 33.48 21.28
C LEU A 12 -22.25 33.52 22.46
N THR A 13 -22.66 34.09 23.59
CA THR A 13 -21.87 34.12 24.82
C THR A 13 -21.64 32.72 25.37
N ILE A 14 -22.70 31.88 25.42
CA ILE A 14 -22.60 30.49 25.88
C ILE A 14 -21.66 29.70 24.97
N VAL A 15 -21.83 29.83 23.64
CA VAL A 15 -20.98 29.14 22.65
C VAL A 15 -19.50 29.54 22.81
N PHE A 16 -19.23 30.86 22.99
CA PHE A 16 -17.88 31.37 23.20
C PHE A 16 -17.24 30.78 24.46
N PHE A 17 -17.95 30.83 25.60
CA PHE A 17 -17.41 30.26 26.84
C PHE A 17 -17.24 28.74 26.77
N SER A 18 -18.17 28.01 26.15
CA SER A 18 -18.04 26.56 25.97
C SER A 18 -16.84 26.22 25.11
N TYR A 19 -16.63 26.94 24.01
CA TYR A 19 -15.46 26.77 23.16
C TYR A 19 -14.15 27.09 23.89
N THR A 20 -14.11 28.21 24.66
CA THR A 20 -12.94 28.56 25.43
C THR A 20 -12.59 27.50 26.49
N LEU A 21 -13.60 27.01 27.21
CA LEU A 21 -13.40 25.91 28.18
C LEU A 21 -12.92 24.61 27.50
N PHE A 22 -13.45 24.28 26.33
CA PHE A 22 -12.97 23.13 25.54
C PHE A 22 -11.50 23.27 25.15
N VAL A 23 -11.09 24.46 24.66
CA VAL A 23 -9.71 24.73 24.27
C VAL A 23 -8.77 24.64 25.49
N LEU A 24 -9.13 25.26 26.61
CA LEU A 24 -8.35 25.20 27.85
C LEU A 24 -8.23 23.76 28.39
N TYR A 25 -9.32 23.01 28.35
CA TYR A 25 -9.30 21.57 28.71
C TYR A 25 -8.38 20.77 27.80
N PHE A 26 -8.51 20.94 26.47
CA PHE A 26 -7.66 20.23 25.51
C PHE A 26 -6.18 20.59 25.68
N LEU A 27 -5.85 21.86 25.85
CA LEU A 27 -4.47 22.31 25.96
C LEU A 27 -3.80 21.95 27.29
N GLY A 28 -4.55 21.98 28.41
CA GLY A 28 -3.96 21.91 29.74
C GLY A 28 -4.31 20.70 30.58
N LEU A 29 -5.53 20.17 30.47
CA LEU A 29 -6.09 19.26 31.49
C LEU A 29 -6.37 17.83 30.92
N ALA A 30 -6.66 17.70 29.65
CA ALA A 30 -7.01 16.39 29.08
C ALA A 30 -5.79 15.48 29.02
N PRO A 31 -5.91 14.17 29.37
CA PRO A 31 -4.88 13.17 29.14
C PRO A 31 -4.45 13.12 27.68
N LYS A 32 -3.18 12.81 27.39
CA LYS A 32 -2.64 12.81 26.02
C LYS A 32 -3.41 11.87 25.08
N GLU A 33 -3.85 10.70 25.58
CA GLU A 33 -4.63 9.72 24.83
C GLU A 33 -6.01 10.28 24.40
N LYS A 34 -6.66 11.05 25.28
CA LYS A 34 -7.93 11.70 24.96
C LYS A 34 -7.74 12.81 23.92
N ARG A 35 -6.67 13.61 24.08
CA ARG A 35 -6.30 14.64 23.11
C ARG A 35 -5.98 14.04 21.73
N PHE A 36 -5.27 12.90 21.71
CA PHE A 36 -4.98 12.15 20.51
C PHE A 36 -6.25 11.67 19.79
N LYS A 37 -7.20 11.06 20.52
CA LYS A 37 -8.49 10.63 19.97
C LYS A 37 -9.30 11.80 19.40
N ILE A 38 -9.33 12.94 20.10
CA ILE A 38 -10.04 14.15 19.62
C ILE A 38 -9.38 14.65 18.33
N ALA A 39 -8.04 14.73 18.28
CA ALA A 39 -7.30 15.16 17.10
C ALA A 39 -7.54 14.22 15.91
N GLY A 40 -7.61 12.91 16.14
CA GLY A 40 -7.84 11.89 15.11
C GLY A 40 -9.25 11.84 14.53
N HIS A 41 -10.25 12.41 15.21
CA HIS A 41 -11.67 12.30 14.82
C HIS A 41 -11.98 12.86 13.41
N GLN A 42 -11.25 13.87 12.98
CA GLN A 42 -11.36 14.46 11.66
C GLN A 42 -9.96 14.61 11.04
N GLN A 43 -9.27 13.48 10.90
CA GLN A 43 -7.91 13.44 10.38
C GLN A 43 -7.80 14.20 9.02
N GLY A 44 -6.85 15.11 8.95
CA GLY A 44 -6.55 15.87 7.74
C GLY A 44 -7.20 17.25 7.63
N VAL A 45 -8.20 17.60 8.46
CA VAL A 45 -8.69 18.98 8.52
C VAL A 45 -7.72 19.87 9.31
N TYR A 46 -7.76 21.17 9.05
CA TYR A 46 -6.87 22.14 9.67
C TYR A 46 -6.87 22.09 11.20
N LEU A 47 -8.05 21.99 11.81
CA LEU A 47 -8.19 21.91 13.27
C LEU A 47 -7.50 20.66 13.84
N SER A 48 -7.70 19.49 13.23
CA SER A 48 -7.04 18.25 13.62
C SER A 48 -5.51 18.39 13.57
N GLN A 49 -4.98 18.94 12.47
CA GLN A 49 -3.54 19.14 12.31
C GLN A 49 -2.97 20.11 13.36
N THR A 50 -3.71 21.18 13.68
CA THR A 50 -3.34 22.11 14.77
C THR A 50 -3.32 21.41 16.12
N MET A 51 -4.31 20.55 16.38
CA MET A 51 -4.35 19.77 17.62
C MET A 51 -3.18 18.78 17.72
N PHE A 52 -2.81 18.11 16.63
CA PHE A 52 -1.61 17.26 16.59
C PHE A 52 -0.33 18.07 16.81
N ASN A 53 -0.20 19.28 16.22
CA ASN A 53 0.94 20.18 16.48
C ASN A 53 1.09 20.49 17.95
N ILE A 54 -0.01 20.84 18.65
CA ILE A 54 0.00 21.10 20.09
C ILE A 54 0.38 19.83 20.86
N LEU A 55 -0.20 18.69 20.48
CA LEU A 55 0.04 17.42 21.15
C LEU A 55 1.52 16.97 21.03
N THR A 56 2.11 17.05 19.84
CA THR A 56 3.52 16.70 19.59
C THR A 56 4.49 17.70 20.23
N TYR A 57 4.13 18.99 20.26
CA TYR A 57 4.91 20.01 20.98
C TYR A 57 4.98 19.72 22.48
N GLN A 58 3.85 19.36 23.10
CA GLN A 58 3.79 19.06 24.53
C GLN A 58 4.29 17.65 24.88
N ASN A 59 4.29 16.72 23.93
CA ASN A 59 4.70 15.33 24.10
C ASN A 59 5.63 14.91 22.94
N PRO A 60 6.87 15.40 22.91
CA PRO A 60 7.78 15.22 21.76
C PRO A 60 8.18 13.75 21.50
N ASN A 61 7.91 12.85 22.44
CA ASN A 61 8.19 11.42 22.31
C ASN A 61 6.94 10.57 22.02
N TYR A 62 5.82 11.20 21.63
CA TYR A 62 4.60 10.47 21.32
C TYR A 62 4.55 10.07 19.84
N SER A 63 5.09 8.90 19.50
CA SER A 63 5.26 8.40 18.14
C SER A 63 3.97 8.36 17.33
N ASP A 64 2.86 7.85 17.93
CA ASP A 64 1.56 7.76 17.28
C ASP A 64 1.03 9.11 16.81
N ALA A 65 1.29 10.19 17.55
CA ALA A 65 0.82 11.51 17.16
C ALA A 65 1.53 12.03 15.90
N TYR A 66 2.84 11.77 15.76
CA TYR A 66 3.57 12.06 14.53
C TYR A 66 3.10 11.20 13.38
N PHE A 67 2.85 9.91 13.62
CA PHE A 67 2.30 9.00 12.63
C PHE A 67 0.96 9.49 12.09
N GLU A 68 -0.02 9.69 12.97
CA GLU A 68 -1.36 10.15 12.58
C GLU A 68 -1.34 11.52 11.89
N GLN A 69 -0.44 12.41 12.31
CA GLN A 69 -0.24 13.69 11.66
C GLN A 69 0.33 13.55 10.25
N SER A 70 1.16 12.54 10.00
CA SER A 70 1.79 12.29 8.69
C SER A 70 0.82 11.80 7.63
N VAL A 71 -0.19 11.02 8.02
CA VAL A 71 -1.09 10.30 7.11
C VAL A 71 -1.81 11.22 6.13
N PRO A 72 -2.43 12.33 6.52
CA PRO A 72 -3.11 13.21 5.57
C PRO A 72 -2.19 13.88 4.56
N PHE A 73 -0.95 14.17 4.93
CA PHE A 73 0.05 14.71 4.01
C PHE A 73 0.42 13.68 2.95
N ASN A 74 0.70 12.45 3.38
CA ASN A 74 0.99 11.35 2.48
C ASN A 74 -0.17 11.05 1.52
N LYS A 75 -1.41 11.02 2.04
CA LYS A 75 -2.62 10.80 1.21
C LYS A 75 -2.87 11.89 0.16
N ARG A 76 -2.39 13.11 0.39
CA ARG A 76 -2.51 14.22 -0.58
C ARG A 76 -1.30 14.34 -1.51
N GLY A 77 -0.30 13.47 -1.40
CA GLY A 77 0.92 13.52 -2.18
C GLY A 77 1.97 14.53 -1.67
N ASP A 78 1.74 15.21 -0.53
CA ASP A 78 2.78 16.00 0.14
C ASP A 78 3.73 15.07 0.93
N PHE A 79 4.49 14.30 0.15
CA PHE A 79 5.42 13.33 0.72
C PHE A 79 6.57 13.99 1.49
N ALA A 80 6.94 15.23 1.17
CA ALA A 80 8.00 15.95 1.89
C ALA A 80 7.63 16.13 3.36
N THR A 81 6.47 16.73 3.63
CA THR A 81 5.95 16.91 4.99
C THR A 81 5.57 15.59 5.64
N GLY A 82 4.88 14.72 4.89
CA GLY A 82 4.42 13.42 5.39
C GLY A 82 5.57 12.53 5.86
N PHE A 83 6.64 12.39 5.08
CA PHE A 83 7.81 11.59 5.48
C PHE A 83 8.65 12.24 6.56
N GLN A 84 8.71 13.56 6.67
CA GLN A 84 9.37 14.22 7.79
C GLN A 84 8.73 13.79 9.13
N LEU A 85 7.42 13.83 9.22
CA LEU A 85 6.66 13.40 10.39
C LEU A 85 6.75 11.89 10.62
N LEU A 86 6.58 11.10 9.57
CA LEU A 86 6.67 9.64 9.61
C LEU A 86 8.06 9.15 10.03
N ASN A 87 9.13 9.81 9.57
CA ASN A 87 10.49 9.51 10.00
C ASN A 87 10.66 9.74 11.52
N LYS A 88 10.04 10.81 12.06
CA LYS A 88 10.05 11.05 13.50
C LYS A 88 9.29 9.97 14.28
N ALA A 89 8.14 9.52 13.76
CA ALA A 89 7.40 8.39 14.34
C ALA A 89 8.25 7.11 14.38
N VAL A 90 8.91 6.77 13.27
CA VAL A 90 9.81 5.60 13.18
C VAL A 90 11.06 5.73 14.07
N GLU A 91 11.60 6.94 14.24
CA GLU A 91 12.72 7.17 15.16
C GLU A 91 12.32 6.86 16.61
N LEU A 92 11.11 7.25 17.00
CA LEU A 92 10.58 7.08 18.35
C LEU A 92 10.09 5.65 18.62
N ASP A 93 9.43 5.01 17.66
CA ASP A 93 8.98 3.62 17.74
C ASP A 93 9.08 2.91 16.38
N PRO A 94 10.25 2.31 16.10
CA PRO A 94 10.45 1.62 14.83
C PRO A 94 9.56 0.38 14.67
N SER A 95 9.28 -0.36 15.74
CA SER A 95 8.48 -1.59 15.67
C SER A 95 7.04 -1.31 15.21
N LEU A 96 6.50 -0.17 15.59
CA LEU A 96 5.13 0.22 15.26
C LEU A 96 5.00 0.88 13.87
N HIS A 97 6.00 1.66 13.44
CA HIS A 97 5.84 2.55 12.31
C HIS A 97 6.68 2.20 11.06
N LEU A 98 7.66 1.28 11.17
CA LEU A 98 8.48 0.86 10.02
C LEU A 98 7.64 0.25 8.90
N GLY A 99 6.66 -0.58 9.26
CA GLY A 99 5.79 -1.26 8.30
C GLY A 99 5.07 -0.29 7.37
N TYR A 100 4.42 0.72 7.95
CA TYR A 100 3.74 1.75 7.17
C TYR A 100 4.72 2.56 6.31
N ARG A 101 5.90 2.91 6.84
CA ARG A 101 6.89 3.66 6.07
C ARG A 101 7.44 2.84 4.89
N GLY A 102 7.70 1.56 5.10
CA GLY A 102 8.10 0.64 4.04
C GLY A 102 7.03 0.49 2.96
N TYR A 103 5.77 0.29 3.39
CA TYR A 103 4.61 0.25 2.51
C TYR A 103 4.48 1.53 1.65
N MET A 104 4.57 2.71 2.26
CA MET A 104 4.49 3.99 1.55
C MET A 104 5.62 4.16 0.52
N LYS A 105 6.85 3.77 0.87
CA LYS A 105 7.99 3.80 -0.06
C LYS A 105 7.80 2.87 -1.25
N LEU A 106 7.24 1.68 -1.01
CA LEU A 106 6.95 0.70 -2.06
C LEU A 106 5.82 1.17 -2.98
N ARG A 107 4.64 1.45 -2.42
CA ARG A 107 3.41 1.69 -3.18
C ARG A 107 3.41 3.04 -3.90
N PHE A 108 3.86 4.10 -3.25
CA PHE A 108 3.72 5.47 -3.77
C PHE A 108 5.02 6.03 -4.36
N LEU A 109 6.18 5.63 -3.83
CA LEU A 109 7.45 6.16 -4.30
C LEU A 109 8.21 5.19 -5.21
N ARG A 110 7.83 3.91 -5.24
CA ARG A 110 8.55 2.82 -5.92
C ARG A 110 10.06 2.81 -5.58
N ASP A 111 10.38 3.25 -4.34
CA ASP A 111 11.74 3.19 -3.80
C ASP A 111 11.97 1.81 -3.17
N TYR A 112 12.08 0.81 -4.03
CA TYR A 112 12.17 -0.61 -3.66
C TYR A 112 13.30 -0.88 -2.67
N LYS A 113 14.46 -0.22 -2.82
CA LYS A 113 15.62 -0.42 -1.94
C LYS A 113 15.34 0.08 -0.52
N LYS A 114 14.79 1.30 -0.39
CA LYS A 114 14.48 1.86 0.93
C LYS A 114 13.24 1.23 1.56
N ALA A 115 12.27 0.77 0.76
CA ALA A 115 11.16 -0.02 1.24
C ALA A 115 11.64 -1.34 1.83
N LEU A 116 12.46 -2.10 1.08
CA LEU A 116 13.04 -3.35 1.53
C LEU A 116 13.88 -3.19 2.81
N PHE A 117 14.63 -2.09 2.93
CA PHE A 117 15.38 -1.79 4.16
C PHE A 117 14.46 -1.66 5.37
N ASP A 118 13.34 -0.92 5.25
CA ASP A 118 12.39 -0.74 6.34
C ASP A 118 11.69 -2.06 6.69
N LEU A 119 11.24 -2.82 5.69
CA LEU A 119 10.58 -4.11 5.88
C LEU A 119 11.51 -5.15 6.54
N ASN A 120 12.76 -5.25 6.08
CA ASN A 120 13.73 -6.15 6.70
C ASN A 120 14.06 -5.74 8.14
N ARG A 121 14.13 -4.44 8.44
CA ARG A 121 14.34 -3.96 9.79
C ARG A 121 13.15 -4.28 10.69
N LEU A 122 11.91 -4.14 10.20
CA LEU A 122 10.71 -4.56 10.93
C LEU A 122 10.77 -6.05 11.26
N ASP A 123 10.95 -6.91 10.28
CA ASP A 123 11.06 -8.36 10.41
C ASP A 123 12.15 -8.77 11.45
N SER A 124 13.27 -8.02 11.50
CA SER A 124 14.33 -8.25 12.51
C SER A 124 13.92 -7.88 13.93
N LEU A 125 12.96 -6.98 14.11
CA LEU A 125 12.43 -6.58 15.43
C LEU A 125 11.33 -7.53 15.92
N THR A 126 10.75 -8.33 15.03
CA THR A 126 9.61 -9.22 15.28
C THR A 126 9.89 -10.68 14.87
N PRO A 127 11.01 -11.30 15.28
CA PRO A 127 11.55 -12.54 14.67
C PRO A 127 10.65 -13.77 14.73
N ASN A 128 9.60 -13.75 15.56
CA ASN A 128 8.66 -14.87 15.75
C ASN A 128 7.23 -14.51 15.30
N PHE A 129 7.09 -13.48 14.51
CA PHE A 129 5.81 -12.96 14.06
C PHE A 129 5.86 -12.62 12.57
N THR A 130 4.84 -13.02 11.82
CA THR A 130 4.69 -12.58 10.43
C THR A 130 3.96 -11.26 10.43
N ASP A 131 4.68 -10.19 10.17
CA ASP A 131 4.09 -8.85 10.07
C ASP A 131 3.19 -8.72 8.84
N ALA A 132 2.17 -7.91 8.98
CA ALA A 132 1.26 -7.57 7.89
C ALA A 132 1.10 -6.04 7.77
N PRO A 133 2.15 -5.33 7.32
CA PRO A 133 2.10 -3.89 7.14
C PRO A 133 0.93 -3.49 6.24
N TRP A 134 0.02 -2.68 6.79
CA TRP A 134 -1.19 -2.24 6.11
C TRP A 134 -2.10 -3.37 5.61
N GLY A 135 -2.06 -4.51 6.32
CA GLY A 135 -2.88 -5.70 6.01
C GLY A 135 -2.31 -6.61 4.93
N GLU A 136 -1.12 -6.31 4.39
CA GLU A 136 -0.44 -7.14 3.41
C GLU A 136 0.73 -7.91 4.07
N ASP A 137 0.85 -9.19 3.76
CA ASP A 137 1.92 -10.04 4.27
C ASP A 137 3.31 -9.44 3.95
N ILE A 138 4.20 -9.40 4.94
CA ILE A 138 5.52 -8.77 4.79
C ILE A 138 6.38 -9.46 3.72
N ASP A 139 6.27 -10.78 3.54
CA ASP A 139 7.00 -11.50 2.51
C ASP A 139 6.46 -11.19 1.11
N PHE A 140 5.15 -10.91 0.97
CA PHE A 140 4.60 -10.39 -0.29
C PHE A 140 5.22 -9.04 -0.65
N LEU A 141 5.22 -8.09 0.30
CA LEU A 141 5.80 -6.75 0.09
C LEU A 141 7.31 -6.79 -0.20
N ARG A 142 8.04 -7.69 0.48
CA ARG A 142 9.48 -7.92 0.23
C ARG A 142 9.72 -8.52 -1.16
N GLY A 143 8.85 -9.44 -1.58
CA GLY A 143 8.85 -10.02 -2.92
C GLY A 143 8.71 -8.96 -4.01
N GLU A 144 7.76 -8.04 -3.85
CA GLU A 144 7.59 -6.91 -4.76
C GLU A 144 8.82 -5.98 -4.80
N CYS A 145 9.43 -5.72 -3.62
CA CYS A 145 10.67 -4.94 -3.56
C CYS A 145 11.81 -5.62 -4.34
N HIS A 146 12.00 -6.94 -4.17
CA HIS A 146 13.01 -7.69 -4.90
C HIS A 146 12.70 -7.75 -6.40
N PHE A 147 11.42 -7.93 -6.77
CA PHE A 147 10.99 -7.87 -8.18
C PHE A 147 11.34 -6.51 -8.82
N GLY A 148 10.97 -5.40 -8.16
CA GLY A 148 11.29 -4.06 -8.63
C GLY A 148 12.80 -3.76 -8.71
N ASN A 149 13.61 -4.42 -7.88
CA ASN A 149 15.08 -4.38 -7.93
C ASN A 149 15.67 -5.36 -8.98
N LYS A 150 14.85 -6.10 -9.73
CA LYS A 150 15.24 -7.15 -10.69
C LYS A 150 16.00 -8.33 -10.05
N GLU A 151 15.79 -8.58 -8.78
CA GLU A 151 16.35 -9.68 -8.02
C GLU A 151 15.37 -10.86 -8.01
N HIS A 152 15.05 -11.39 -9.21
CA HIS A 152 13.92 -12.31 -9.43
C HIS A 152 13.97 -13.58 -8.58
N GLN A 153 15.15 -14.17 -8.35
CA GLN A 153 15.26 -15.36 -7.49
C GLN A 153 14.88 -15.04 -6.03
N LYS A 154 15.34 -13.89 -5.50
CA LYS A 154 14.99 -13.48 -4.13
C LYS A 154 13.49 -13.13 -4.02
N ALA A 155 12.92 -12.56 -5.08
CA ALA A 155 11.48 -12.33 -5.15
C ALA A 155 10.69 -13.65 -5.06
N ILE A 156 11.07 -14.67 -5.83
CA ILE A 156 10.49 -16.02 -5.78
C ILE A 156 10.58 -16.60 -4.36
N ASP A 157 11.72 -16.48 -3.70
CA ASP A 157 11.91 -16.98 -2.34
C ASP A 157 10.94 -16.30 -1.34
N CYS A 158 10.72 -15.00 -1.49
CA CYS A 158 9.76 -14.25 -0.67
C CYS A 158 8.31 -14.67 -0.97
N PHE A 159 7.91 -14.72 -2.24
CA PHE A 159 6.56 -15.13 -2.64
C PHE A 159 6.25 -16.57 -2.22
N ASN A 160 7.22 -17.48 -2.30
CA ASN A 160 7.04 -18.85 -1.81
C ASN A 160 6.86 -18.92 -0.28
N ARG A 161 7.53 -18.04 0.49
CA ARG A 161 7.26 -17.92 1.93
C ARG A 161 5.85 -17.38 2.19
N ASN A 162 5.42 -16.36 1.43
CA ASN A 162 4.06 -15.85 1.51
C ASN A 162 3.02 -16.95 1.26
N VAL A 163 3.19 -17.78 0.21
CA VAL A 163 2.32 -18.94 -0.06
C VAL A 163 2.34 -19.94 1.10
N LYS A 164 3.51 -20.24 1.66
CA LYS A 164 3.65 -21.17 2.78
C LYS A 164 2.97 -20.65 4.05
N ASN A 165 3.08 -19.36 4.34
CA ASN A 165 2.54 -18.75 5.56
C ASN A 165 1.01 -18.68 5.52
N ASN A 166 0.43 -18.37 4.36
CA ASN A 166 -1.00 -18.08 4.22
C ASN A 166 -1.83 -19.25 3.69
N LYS A 167 -1.20 -20.35 3.24
CA LYS A 167 -1.81 -21.44 2.46
C LYS A 167 -2.34 -20.96 1.09
N GLU A 168 -2.30 -21.82 0.09
CA GLU A 168 -2.55 -21.47 -1.30
C GLU A 168 -3.90 -20.78 -1.56
N ASP A 169 -4.96 -21.23 -0.90
CA ASP A 169 -6.32 -20.72 -1.10
C ASP A 169 -6.56 -19.31 -0.51
N TRP A 170 -5.64 -18.82 0.34
CA TRP A 170 -5.76 -17.53 1.03
C TRP A 170 -4.71 -16.50 0.56
N VAL A 171 -3.83 -16.93 -0.34
CA VAL A 171 -2.80 -16.04 -0.90
C VAL A 171 -3.39 -15.11 -1.94
N ASP A 172 -2.99 -13.84 -1.91
CA ASP A 172 -3.36 -12.91 -2.97
C ASP A 172 -2.90 -13.43 -4.34
N ILE A 173 -3.80 -13.42 -5.30
CA ILE A 173 -3.58 -13.90 -6.67
C ILE A 173 -2.37 -13.23 -7.34
N ASN A 174 -2.03 -11.99 -6.94
CA ASN A 174 -0.86 -11.28 -7.43
C ASN A 174 0.45 -11.96 -7.06
N THR A 175 0.48 -12.76 -5.97
CA THR A 175 1.64 -13.58 -5.62
C THR A 175 1.99 -14.53 -6.77
N PHE A 176 1.00 -15.22 -7.33
CA PHE A 176 1.21 -16.13 -8.46
C PHE A 176 1.51 -15.38 -9.76
N THR A 177 0.94 -14.20 -9.93
CA THR A 177 1.27 -13.32 -11.07
C THR A 177 2.75 -12.93 -11.04
N TYR A 178 3.25 -12.48 -9.88
CA TYR A 178 4.67 -12.17 -9.71
C TYR A 178 5.58 -13.38 -9.84
N LEU A 179 5.19 -14.55 -9.30
CA LEU A 179 5.94 -15.80 -9.49
C LEU A 179 6.07 -16.12 -10.98
N GLY A 180 4.97 -16.05 -11.74
CA GLY A 180 4.98 -16.24 -13.17
C GLY A 180 5.89 -15.26 -13.92
N MET A 181 5.85 -13.99 -13.54
CA MET A 181 6.72 -12.96 -14.12
C MET A 181 8.20 -13.21 -13.78
N CYS A 182 8.52 -13.55 -12.53
CA CYS A 182 9.89 -13.86 -12.11
C CYS A 182 10.45 -15.07 -12.85
N GLU A 183 9.70 -16.16 -12.96
CA GLU A 183 10.12 -17.36 -13.67
C GLU A 183 10.33 -17.08 -15.17
N TYR A 184 9.50 -16.22 -15.75
CA TYR A 184 9.69 -15.76 -17.14
C TYR A 184 11.02 -15.02 -17.32
N GLU A 185 11.34 -14.07 -16.43
CA GLU A 185 12.56 -13.28 -16.50
C GLU A 185 13.83 -14.13 -16.27
N LEU A 186 13.71 -15.25 -15.56
CA LEU A 186 14.78 -16.23 -15.37
C LEU A 186 14.89 -17.25 -16.52
N GLY A 187 14.01 -17.19 -17.52
CA GLY A 187 13.98 -18.11 -18.65
C GLY A 187 13.31 -19.47 -18.34
N ASN A 188 12.68 -19.64 -17.21
CA ASN A 188 11.98 -20.84 -16.77
C ASN A 188 10.53 -20.85 -17.30
N TYR A 189 10.34 -20.90 -18.61
CA TYR A 189 9.05 -20.63 -19.25
C TYR A 189 7.95 -21.61 -18.86
N GLU A 190 8.25 -22.90 -18.68
CA GLU A 190 7.28 -23.91 -18.24
C GLU A 190 6.79 -23.64 -16.81
N LYS A 191 7.69 -23.21 -15.91
CA LYS A 191 7.29 -22.81 -14.56
C LYS A 191 6.46 -21.54 -14.58
N SER A 192 6.85 -20.56 -15.40
CA SER A 192 6.09 -19.33 -15.63
C SER A 192 4.66 -19.65 -16.05
N ILE A 193 4.48 -20.55 -17.02
CA ILE A 193 3.16 -21.03 -17.47
C ILE A 193 2.39 -21.68 -16.32
N SER A 194 3.05 -22.49 -15.51
CA SER A 194 2.41 -23.12 -14.35
C SER A 194 1.86 -22.10 -13.38
N GLU A 195 2.65 -21.06 -13.06
CA GLU A 195 2.23 -20.01 -12.11
C GLU A 195 1.09 -19.14 -12.67
N PHE A 196 1.16 -18.73 -13.94
CA PHE A 196 0.05 -17.99 -14.55
C PHE A 196 -1.24 -18.83 -14.66
N ASN A 197 -1.14 -20.16 -14.83
CA ASN A 197 -2.32 -21.01 -14.77
C ASN A 197 -2.92 -21.09 -13.36
N ARG A 198 -2.12 -20.97 -12.28
CA ARG A 198 -2.64 -20.83 -10.91
C ARG A 198 -3.44 -19.53 -10.76
N VAL A 199 -2.99 -18.44 -11.39
CA VAL A 199 -3.77 -17.19 -11.46
C VAL A 199 -5.12 -17.43 -12.12
N LEU A 200 -5.12 -18.03 -13.33
CA LEU A 200 -6.35 -18.26 -14.11
C LEU A 200 -7.32 -19.25 -13.47
N LYS A 201 -6.81 -20.17 -12.63
CA LYS A 201 -7.67 -21.05 -11.83
C LYS A 201 -8.50 -20.28 -10.80
N GLN A 202 -7.96 -19.17 -10.25
CA GLN A 202 -8.65 -18.32 -9.29
C GLN A 202 -9.47 -17.22 -9.98
N SER A 203 -8.97 -16.66 -11.07
CA SER A 203 -9.60 -15.59 -11.84
C SER A 203 -9.29 -15.75 -13.33
N GLU A 204 -10.23 -16.35 -14.07
CA GLU A 204 -10.07 -16.70 -15.49
C GLU A 204 -9.90 -15.50 -16.43
N ASN A 205 -10.31 -14.30 -16.00
CA ASN A 205 -10.28 -13.07 -16.80
C ASN A 205 -9.10 -12.14 -16.44
N THR A 206 -8.07 -12.62 -15.75
CA THR A 206 -6.90 -11.79 -15.39
C THR A 206 -6.03 -11.53 -16.63
N PRO A 207 -6.01 -10.30 -17.17
CA PRO A 207 -5.32 -10.01 -18.42
C PRO A 207 -3.80 -10.16 -18.30
N GLU A 208 -3.21 -9.85 -17.15
CA GLU A 208 -1.78 -10.01 -16.85
C GLU A 208 -1.34 -11.47 -16.98
N ALA A 209 -2.16 -12.40 -16.50
CA ALA A 209 -1.87 -13.82 -16.60
C ALA A 209 -1.95 -14.31 -18.06
N HIS A 210 -2.97 -13.89 -18.78
CA HIS A 210 -3.08 -14.22 -20.21
C HIS A 210 -1.93 -13.63 -21.02
N PHE A 211 -1.56 -12.38 -20.78
CA PHE A 211 -0.43 -11.77 -21.48
C PHE A 211 0.90 -12.44 -21.12
N GLY A 212 1.09 -12.79 -19.85
CA GLY A 212 2.25 -13.56 -19.38
C GLY A 212 2.35 -14.92 -20.04
N LEU A 213 1.23 -15.65 -20.16
CA LEU A 213 1.15 -16.93 -20.89
C LEU A 213 1.52 -16.76 -22.37
N ALA A 214 0.98 -15.74 -23.05
CA ALA A 214 1.31 -15.48 -24.43
C ALA A 214 2.82 -15.25 -24.63
N LYS A 215 3.44 -14.45 -23.76
CA LYS A 215 4.90 -14.22 -23.76
C LYS A 215 5.69 -15.50 -23.55
N ALA A 216 5.29 -16.33 -22.58
CA ALA A 216 5.97 -17.60 -22.28
C ALA A 216 5.81 -18.61 -23.42
N TYR A 217 4.62 -18.76 -24.00
CA TYR A 217 4.39 -19.63 -25.16
C TYR A 217 5.13 -19.16 -26.42
N LEU A 218 5.32 -17.85 -26.60
CA LEU A 218 6.15 -17.35 -27.70
C LEU A 218 7.60 -17.82 -27.57
N LYS A 219 8.15 -17.83 -26.35
CA LYS A 219 9.50 -18.35 -26.09
C LYS A 219 9.63 -19.87 -26.34
N LEU A 220 8.53 -20.58 -26.25
CA LEU A 220 8.42 -22.01 -26.55
C LEU A 220 7.93 -22.30 -27.98
N GLU A 221 7.86 -21.26 -28.83
CA GLU A 221 7.46 -21.34 -30.22
C GLU A 221 6.05 -21.95 -30.48
N ASN A 222 5.15 -21.86 -29.47
CA ASN A 222 3.78 -22.36 -29.57
C ASN A 222 2.82 -21.23 -29.99
N LEU A 223 2.80 -20.92 -31.29
CA LEU A 223 2.04 -19.79 -31.84
C LEU A 223 0.52 -19.91 -31.66
N ASP A 224 -0.04 -21.14 -31.66
CA ASP A 224 -1.47 -21.32 -31.41
C ASP A 224 -1.87 -20.85 -30.02
N LYS A 225 -1.06 -21.21 -29.01
CA LYS A 225 -1.27 -20.76 -27.64
C LYS A 225 -1.00 -19.26 -27.46
N VAL A 226 -0.03 -18.70 -28.16
CA VAL A 226 0.19 -17.25 -28.18
C VAL A 226 -1.06 -16.52 -28.64
N ASN A 227 -1.61 -16.91 -29.80
CA ASN A 227 -2.81 -16.27 -30.37
C ASN A 227 -4.03 -16.42 -29.44
N GLU A 228 -4.23 -17.62 -28.87
CA GLU A 228 -5.30 -17.88 -27.91
C GLU A 228 -5.24 -16.89 -26.73
N HIS A 229 -4.07 -16.80 -26.09
CA HIS A 229 -3.92 -16.02 -24.86
C HIS A 229 -3.87 -14.51 -25.12
N ILE A 230 -3.32 -14.05 -26.23
CA ILE A 230 -3.37 -12.64 -26.61
C ILE A 230 -4.81 -12.18 -26.82
N LEU A 231 -5.65 -12.95 -27.50
CA LEU A 231 -7.06 -12.61 -27.68
C LEU A 231 -7.82 -12.54 -26.35
N LYS A 232 -7.50 -13.45 -25.42
CA LYS A 232 -8.10 -13.42 -24.08
C LYS A 232 -7.64 -12.22 -23.27
N ALA A 233 -6.35 -11.86 -23.31
CA ALA A 233 -5.82 -10.68 -22.64
C ALA A 233 -6.49 -9.39 -23.16
N GLU A 234 -6.61 -9.27 -24.49
CA GLU A 234 -7.25 -8.10 -25.12
C GLU A 234 -8.73 -8.00 -24.77
N LYS A 235 -9.44 -9.14 -24.78
CA LYS A 235 -10.87 -9.17 -24.41
C LYS A 235 -11.12 -8.81 -22.94
N SER A 236 -10.20 -9.13 -22.05
CA SER A 236 -10.32 -8.88 -20.60
C SER A 236 -9.52 -7.69 -20.11
N ILE A 237 -9.05 -6.81 -21.00
CA ILE A 237 -8.17 -5.69 -20.62
C ILE A 237 -8.81 -4.74 -19.61
N ASP A 238 -10.11 -4.55 -19.68
CA ASP A 238 -10.87 -3.72 -18.75
C ASP A 238 -11.30 -4.46 -17.48
N TYR A 239 -10.95 -5.75 -17.36
CA TYR A 239 -11.25 -6.49 -16.15
C TYR A 239 -10.41 -6.00 -14.99
N LYS A 240 -11.07 -5.39 -14.01
CA LYS A 240 -10.46 -4.95 -12.76
C LYS A 240 -11.04 -5.77 -11.61
N ARG A 241 -10.17 -6.26 -10.75
CA ARG A 241 -10.62 -6.86 -9.50
C ARG A 241 -11.11 -5.76 -8.57
N GLU A 242 -12.25 -6.01 -7.93
CA GLU A 242 -12.90 -5.05 -7.03
C GLU A 242 -12.15 -4.95 -5.69
N ASP A 243 -10.89 -4.51 -5.71
CA ASP A 243 -10.17 -4.13 -4.50
C ASP A 243 -9.52 -2.76 -4.69
N PRO A 244 -10.22 -1.67 -4.31
CA PRO A 244 -9.73 -0.32 -4.50
C PRO A 244 -8.49 0.02 -3.66
N TYR A 245 -8.10 -0.87 -2.74
CA TYR A 245 -6.94 -0.65 -1.86
C TYR A 245 -5.71 -1.46 -2.26
N LYS A 246 -5.83 -2.38 -3.21
CA LYS A 246 -4.75 -3.27 -3.67
C LYS A 246 -4.51 -3.10 -5.16
N GLU A 247 -3.95 -1.94 -5.54
CA GLU A 247 -3.52 -1.73 -6.91
C GLU A 247 -2.34 -2.63 -7.26
N PHE A 248 -2.49 -3.43 -8.32
CA PHE A 248 -1.40 -4.20 -8.88
C PHE A 248 -0.46 -3.26 -9.64
N GLN A 249 0.81 -3.17 -9.23
CA GLN A 249 1.75 -2.19 -9.77
C GLN A 249 2.25 -2.50 -11.19
N ASN A 250 1.96 -3.68 -11.70
CA ASN A 250 2.38 -4.16 -13.02
C ASN A 250 1.16 -4.52 -13.89
N GLU A 251 0.11 -3.69 -13.81
CA GLU A 251 -1.04 -3.77 -14.73
C GLU A 251 -0.57 -3.64 -16.16
N ILE A 252 -1.20 -4.40 -17.07
CA ILE A 252 -0.96 -4.28 -18.51
C ILE A 252 -2.00 -3.36 -19.15
N TYR A 253 -1.60 -2.74 -20.26
CA TYR A 253 -2.43 -1.84 -21.04
C TYR A 253 -2.54 -2.33 -22.48
N LEU A 254 -3.57 -1.86 -23.20
CA LEU A 254 -3.84 -2.28 -24.58
C LEU A 254 -2.66 -1.97 -25.53
N GLU A 255 -1.92 -0.90 -25.25
CA GLU A 255 -0.73 -0.51 -25.99
C GLU A 255 0.34 -1.60 -25.97
N GLU A 256 0.58 -2.21 -24.80
CA GLU A 256 1.57 -3.29 -24.63
C GLU A 256 1.20 -4.54 -25.44
N ILE A 257 -0.09 -4.89 -25.45
CA ILE A 257 -0.60 -6.00 -26.27
C ILE A 257 -0.42 -5.69 -27.75
N THR A 258 -0.72 -4.45 -28.16
CA THR A 258 -0.60 -4.01 -29.55
C THR A 258 0.85 -4.03 -30.02
N GLU A 259 1.78 -3.51 -29.22
CA GLU A 259 3.22 -3.58 -29.50
C GLU A 259 3.73 -5.03 -29.61
N PHE A 260 3.26 -5.89 -28.72
CA PHE A 260 3.62 -7.31 -28.75
C PHE A 260 3.17 -7.97 -30.06
N LYS A 261 1.92 -7.77 -30.50
CA LYS A 261 1.40 -8.26 -31.77
C LYS A 261 2.22 -7.74 -32.97
N GLN A 262 2.62 -6.47 -32.95
CA GLN A 262 3.44 -5.90 -34.04
C GLN A 262 4.82 -6.57 -34.13
N LYS A 263 5.45 -6.84 -33.00
CA LYS A 263 6.76 -7.53 -32.93
C LYS A 263 6.69 -8.99 -33.37
N MET A 264 5.54 -9.66 -33.20
CA MET A 264 5.35 -11.04 -33.69
C MET A 264 5.23 -11.14 -35.21
N ASN A 265 4.81 -10.06 -35.87
CA ASN A 265 4.57 -10.02 -37.32
C ASN A 265 5.81 -9.53 -38.12
N GLN A 266 6.90 -9.24 -37.44
CA GLN A 266 8.20 -8.83 -38.04
C GLN A 266 9.15 -10.03 -38.12
#